data_0bf8c367ecd9bd8932b26b1c94697133
#
_entry.id   0bf8c367ecd9bd8932b26b1c94697133
#
_cell.length_a   1.000
_cell.length_b   1.000
_cell.length_c   1.000
_cell.angle_alpha   90.00
_cell.angle_beta   90.00
_cell.angle_gamma   90.00
#
_symmetry.space_group_name_H-M   'P 1'
#
loop_
_entity.id
_entity.type
_entity.pdbx_description
1 polymer ?
#
loop_
_entity_poly.entity_id
_entity_poly.type
_entity_poly.pdbx_seq_one_letter_code
_entity_poly.pdbx_strand_id
1 'polypeptide(L)'
;MKTVLITGASSGIGAGLAKSFADDGYRVIACGRDAQRLAAVHQHSPNITVRLFDMTDRDACRQALADCAADTVILCAGTCEYLDRGEVDAELVARVMTTNFMGPVNCLAALQPQLVSGNRVVLVSSMAHWLHFPRAEAYGASKAALTWFAETLRLDWEPKGIAVTVVSPGFVDTPLTRKNDFPMPGRVSVEDAVHAIRRGLAKGKDHIAFPAGFSLALRLLSGLPDKLQRALLRRMVRP
;
A
#
# COMPACT_ATOMS: atom_id res chain seq x y z
N MET A 1 -14.17 11.41 18.19
CA MET A 1 -13.02 11.68 17.28
C MET A 1 -12.70 10.37 16.59
N LYS A 2 -12.65 10.36 15.25
CA LYS A 2 -12.32 9.14 14.50
C LYS A 2 -10.83 8.80 14.59
N THR A 3 -10.51 7.52 14.58
CA THR A 3 -9.14 7.01 14.68
C THR A 3 -8.72 6.36 13.36
N VAL A 4 -7.51 6.67 12.88
CA VAL A 4 -6.89 6.06 11.70
C VAL A 4 -5.56 5.42 12.08
N LEU A 5 -5.38 4.14 11.77
CA LEU A 5 -4.12 3.43 11.91
C LEU A 5 -3.44 3.34 10.54
N ILE A 6 -2.15 3.66 10.47
CA ILE A 6 -1.40 3.71 9.20
C ILE A 6 -0.07 2.99 9.36
N THR A 7 0.14 1.89 8.63
CA THR A 7 1.47 1.26 8.52
C THR A 7 2.32 1.95 7.45
N GLY A 8 3.66 1.89 7.59
CA GLY A 8 4.56 2.61 6.67
C GLY A 8 4.49 4.13 6.84
N ALA A 9 4.05 4.61 7.99
CA ALA A 9 3.88 6.03 8.28
C ALA A 9 5.20 6.80 8.44
N SER A 10 6.35 6.14 8.37
CA SER A 10 7.68 6.77 8.51
C SER A 10 8.14 7.54 7.27
N SER A 11 7.50 7.39 6.10
CA SER A 11 7.89 8.08 4.86
C SER A 11 6.80 8.05 3.79
N GLY A 12 7.01 8.81 2.72
CA GLY A 12 6.20 8.77 1.50
C GLY A 12 4.70 8.94 1.74
N ILE A 13 3.90 8.10 1.07
CA ILE A 13 2.43 8.16 1.13
C ILE A 13 1.92 7.98 2.57
N GLY A 14 2.48 7.03 3.33
CA GLY A 14 2.03 6.76 4.69
C GLY A 14 2.26 7.95 5.63
N ALA A 15 3.42 8.60 5.56
CA ALA A 15 3.72 9.80 6.34
C ALA A 15 2.82 10.98 5.93
N GLY A 16 2.61 11.17 4.63
CA GLY A 16 1.72 12.20 4.12
C GLY A 16 0.27 12.00 4.57
N LEU A 17 -0.22 10.76 4.54
CA LEU A 17 -1.56 10.43 5.06
C LEU A 17 -1.66 10.68 6.57
N ALA A 18 -0.65 10.29 7.35
CA ALA A 18 -0.65 10.50 8.80
C ALA A 18 -0.80 11.98 9.15
N LYS A 19 -0.03 12.84 8.49
CA LYS A 19 -0.13 14.30 8.67
C LYS A 19 -1.50 14.83 8.25
N SER A 20 -1.94 14.50 7.04
CA SER A 20 -3.22 14.97 6.49
C SER A 20 -4.43 14.56 7.34
N PHE A 21 -4.44 13.33 7.91
CA PHE A 21 -5.51 12.92 8.80
C PHE A 21 -5.46 13.66 10.14
N ALA A 22 -4.25 13.90 10.68
CA ALA A 22 -4.08 14.64 11.93
C ALA A 22 -4.50 16.12 11.80
N ASP A 23 -4.19 16.74 10.65
CA ASP A 23 -4.60 18.13 10.34
C ASP A 23 -6.13 18.27 10.29
N ASP A 24 -6.84 17.23 9.85
CA ASP A 24 -8.31 17.16 9.85
C ASP A 24 -8.90 16.70 11.20
N GLY A 25 -8.11 16.66 12.26
CA GLY A 25 -8.56 16.39 13.63
C GLY A 25 -8.81 14.90 13.94
N TYR A 26 -8.28 13.97 13.11
CA TYR A 26 -8.33 12.54 13.43
C TYR A 26 -7.25 12.18 14.46
N ARG A 27 -7.53 11.21 15.33
CA ARG A 27 -6.48 10.50 16.06
C ARG A 27 -5.76 9.58 15.08
N VAL A 28 -4.44 9.68 15.00
CA VAL A 28 -3.62 8.87 14.09
C VAL A 28 -2.69 7.95 14.88
N ILE A 29 -2.73 6.66 14.56
CA ILE A 29 -1.77 5.67 15.05
C ILE A 29 -0.78 5.42 13.90
N ALA A 30 0.39 6.05 13.97
CA ALA A 30 1.44 5.97 12.98
C ALA A 30 2.36 4.78 13.27
N CYS A 31 2.34 3.75 12.41
CA CYS A 31 3.06 2.50 12.61
C CYS A 31 4.24 2.36 11.65
N GLY A 32 5.35 1.81 12.14
CA GLY A 32 6.53 1.52 11.34
C GLY A 32 7.69 1.02 12.21
N ARG A 33 8.84 0.75 11.59
CA ARG A 33 10.03 0.20 12.27
C ARG A 33 11.15 1.22 12.52
N ASP A 34 11.09 2.38 11.87
CA ASP A 34 12.10 3.43 11.98
C ASP A 34 11.66 4.47 13.01
N ALA A 35 12.23 4.39 14.20
CA ALA A 35 11.89 5.25 15.34
C ALA A 35 12.16 6.73 15.05
N GLN A 36 13.29 7.05 14.42
CA GLN A 36 13.71 8.43 14.17
C GLN A 36 12.74 9.11 13.18
N ARG A 37 12.40 8.43 12.08
CA ARG A 37 11.46 8.97 11.10
C ARG A 37 10.05 9.07 11.64
N LEU A 38 9.60 8.12 12.44
CA LEU A 38 8.30 8.20 13.09
C LEU A 38 8.23 9.32 14.13
N ALA A 39 9.31 9.59 14.87
CA ALA A 39 9.38 10.74 15.77
C ALA A 39 9.18 12.05 15.03
N ALA A 40 9.78 12.21 13.83
CA ALA A 40 9.56 13.39 12.99
C ALA A 40 8.11 13.53 12.49
N VAL A 41 7.40 12.41 12.29
CA VAL A 41 5.97 12.43 11.95
C VAL A 41 5.11 12.77 13.17
N HIS A 42 5.45 12.22 14.34
CA HIS A 42 4.76 12.52 15.60
C HIS A 42 4.83 14.02 15.95
N GLN A 43 5.99 14.66 15.73
CA GLN A 43 6.19 16.10 16.00
C GLN A 43 5.26 17.01 15.17
N HIS A 44 4.66 16.50 14.08
CA HIS A 44 3.75 17.29 13.26
C HIS A 44 2.45 17.66 13.99
N SER A 45 1.94 16.77 14.85
CA SER A 45 0.67 17.00 15.54
C SER A 45 0.56 16.17 16.82
N PRO A 46 0.00 16.71 17.93
CA PRO A 46 -0.29 15.95 19.13
C PRO A 46 -1.33 14.82 18.91
N ASN A 47 -2.08 14.87 17.82
CA ASN A 47 -3.05 13.85 17.46
C ASN A 47 -2.40 12.58 16.90
N ILE A 48 -1.06 12.58 16.65
CA ILE A 48 -0.33 11.42 16.13
C ILE A 48 0.33 10.69 17.29
N THR A 49 -0.03 9.43 17.50
CA THR A 49 0.70 8.50 18.37
C THR A 49 1.50 7.52 17.52
N VAL A 50 2.60 6.99 18.07
CA VAL A 50 3.51 6.10 17.33
C VAL A 50 3.47 4.69 17.90
N ARG A 51 3.49 3.69 17.01
CA ARG A 51 3.72 2.28 17.35
C ARG A 51 4.91 1.74 16.54
N LEU A 52 5.93 1.30 17.26
CA LEU A 52 7.17 0.76 16.69
C LEU A 52 7.08 -0.76 16.64
N PHE A 53 7.09 -1.33 15.44
CA PHE A 53 7.21 -2.77 15.22
C PHE A 53 7.59 -3.07 13.77
N ASP A 54 8.13 -4.26 13.52
CA ASP A 54 8.29 -4.80 12.17
C ASP A 54 7.06 -5.66 11.83
N MET A 55 6.34 -5.28 10.78
CA MET A 55 5.14 -6.02 10.34
C MET A 55 5.44 -7.41 9.77
N THR A 56 6.70 -7.72 9.48
CA THR A 56 7.11 -9.06 9.05
C THR A 56 7.19 -10.04 10.22
N ASP A 57 7.27 -9.54 11.45
CA ASP A 57 7.19 -10.31 12.69
C ASP A 57 5.74 -10.37 13.18
N ARG A 58 5.17 -11.57 13.16
CA ARG A 58 3.79 -11.83 13.55
C ARG A 58 3.52 -11.53 15.03
N ASP A 59 4.46 -11.86 15.90
CA ASP A 59 4.28 -11.67 17.34
C ASP A 59 4.45 -10.20 17.72
N ALA A 60 5.39 -9.48 17.08
CA ALA A 60 5.50 -8.04 17.20
C ALA A 60 4.21 -7.33 16.74
N CYS A 61 3.58 -7.75 15.63
CA CYS A 61 2.28 -7.24 15.19
C CYS A 61 1.21 -7.44 16.26
N ARG A 62 1.13 -8.66 16.80
CA ARG A 62 0.12 -9.02 17.82
C ARG A 62 0.26 -8.16 19.08
N GLN A 63 1.49 -7.97 19.56
CA GLN A 63 1.78 -7.15 20.74
C GLN A 63 1.51 -5.67 20.50
N ALA A 64 1.99 -5.13 19.36
CA ALA A 64 1.90 -3.71 19.08
C ALA A 64 0.47 -3.24 18.73
N LEU A 65 -0.39 -4.13 18.24
CA LEU A 65 -1.71 -3.80 17.71
C LEU A 65 -2.88 -4.30 18.58
N ALA A 66 -2.61 -4.96 19.70
CA ALA A 66 -3.64 -5.57 20.57
C ALA A 66 -4.68 -4.57 21.10
N ASP A 67 -4.29 -3.31 21.29
CA ASP A 67 -5.11 -2.22 21.83
C ASP A 67 -5.39 -1.10 20.81
N CYS A 68 -5.24 -1.39 19.51
CA CYS A 68 -5.29 -0.39 18.45
C CYS A 68 -6.63 -0.39 17.69
N ALA A 69 -7.75 -0.21 18.38
CA ALA A 69 -9.04 -0.03 17.72
C ALA A 69 -9.02 1.23 16.83
N ALA A 70 -9.39 1.08 15.57
CA ALA A 70 -9.39 2.17 14.59
C ALA A 70 -10.61 2.08 13.67
N ASP A 71 -11.20 3.24 13.35
CA ASP A 71 -12.29 3.35 12.37
C ASP A 71 -11.81 3.05 10.95
N THR A 72 -10.55 3.40 10.67
CA THR A 72 -9.90 3.13 9.38
C THR A 72 -8.49 2.58 9.61
N VAL A 73 -8.19 1.46 8.99
CA VAL A 73 -6.86 0.83 8.97
C VAL A 73 -6.27 0.97 7.57
N ILE A 74 -5.11 1.62 7.44
CA ILE A 74 -4.42 1.81 6.16
C ILE A 74 -3.09 1.05 6.17
N LEU A 75 -3.04 -0.05 5.44
CA LEU A 75 -1.85 -0.88 5.27
C LEU A 75 -1.04 -0.38 4.08
N CYS A 76 -0.13 0.58 4.34
CA CYS A 76 0.63 1.32 3.32
C CYS A 76 2.10 0.91 3.26
N ALA A 77 2.62 0.20 4.26
CA ALA A 77 4.00 -0.25 4.27
C ALA A 77 4.29 -1.21 3.09
N GLY A 78 5.48 -1.06 2.52
CA GLY A 78 5.92 -1.92 1.43
C GLY A 78 7.35 -1.63 1.00
N THR A 79 7.92 -2.55 0.24
CA THR A 79 9.24 -2.44 -0.40
C THR A 79 9.14 -2.73 -1.89
N CYS A 80 10.16 -2.34 -2.64
CA CYS A 80 10.30 -2.67 -4.06
C CYS A 80 11.76 -3.00 -4.32
N GLU A 81 12.00 -4.21 -4.78
CA GLU A 81 13.29 -4.70 -5.25
C GLU A 81 13.08 -5.30 -6.65
N TYR A 82 14.08 -5.21 -7.50
CA TYR A 82 14.00 -5.62 -8.90
C TYR A 82 14.92 -6.80 -9.17
N LEU A 83 14.45 -7.76 -9.95
CA LEU A 83 15.30 -8.80 -10.52
C LEU A 83 15.96 -8.25 -11.79
N ASP A 84 17.26 -8.49 -11.94
CA ASP A 84 17.98 -8.05 -13.12
C ASP A 84 18.23 -9.22 -14.07
N ARG A 85 18.19 -8.95 -15.38
CA ARG A 85 18.50 -9.89 -16.47
C ARG A 85 17.73 -11.23 -16.42
N GLY A 86 16.60 -11.27 -15.70
CA GLY A 86 15.82 -12.50 -15.55
C GLY A 86 16.46 -13.52 -14.59
N GLU A 87 17.48 -13.14 -13.84
CA GLU A 87 18.08 -14.00 -12.80
C GLU A 87 17.14 -14.10 -11.60
N VAL A 88 16.75 -15.33 -11.26
CA VAL A 88 15.82 -15.57 -10.17
C VAL A 88 16.56 -15.61 -8.83
N ASP A 89 16.33 -14.61 -7.99
CA ASP A 89 16.81 -14.56 -6.61
C ASP A 89 15.64 -14.90 -5.66
N ALA A 90 15.66 -16.12 -5.13
CA ALA A 90 14.60 -16.60 -4.23
C ALA A 90 14.54 -15.83 -2.91
N GLU A 91 15.69 -15.35 -2.39
CA GLU A 91 15.76 -14.59 -1.16
C GLU A 91 15.15 -13.19 -1.34
N LEU A 92 15.45 -12.53 -2.47
CA LEU A 92 14.83 -11.26 -2.83
C LEU A 92 13.31 -11.43 -2.94
N VAL A 93 12.85 -12.45 -3.67
CA VAL A 93 11.42 -12.73 -3.82
C VAL A 93 10.78 -12.95 -2.44
N ALA A 94 11.40 -13.76 -1.58
CA ALA A 94 10.90 -14.02 -0.24
C ALA A 94 10.81 -12.73 0.61
N ARG A 95 11.83 -11.88 0.60
CA ARG A 95 11.83 -10.58 1.33
C ARG A 95 10.69 -9.66 0.88
N VAL A 96 10.51 -9.56 -0.46
CA VAL A 96 9.46 -8.71 -1.03
C VAL A 96 8.08 -9.25 -0.70
N MET A 97 7.86 -10.56 -0.84
CA MET A 97 6.59 -11.22 -0.50
C MET A 97 6.28 -11.10 0.99
N THR A 98 7.27 -11.33 1.85
CA THR A 98 7.10 -11.20 3.30
C THR A 98 6.71 -9.79 3.69
N THR A 99 7.37 -8.77 3.13
CA THR A 99 7.06 -7.38 3.45
C THR A 99 5.72 -6.94 2.86
N ASN A 100 5.48 -7.19 1.56
CA ASN A 100 4.35 -6.59 0.85
C ASN A 100 3.03 -7.37 0.99
N PHE A 101 3.11 -8.67 1.30
CA PHE A 101 1.94 -9.52 1.42
C PHE A 101 1.77 -10.05 2.85
N MET A 102 2.74 -10.79 3.39
CA MET A 102 2.61 -11.36 4.74
C MET A 102 2.54 -10.30 5.83
N GLY A 103 3.29 -9.20 5.69
CA GLY A 103 3.23 -8.09 6.64
C GLY A 103 1.82 -7.51 6.82
N PRO A 104 1.13 -7.07 5.73
CA PRO A 104 -0.27 -6.68 5.80
C PRO A 104 -1.19 -7.76 6.40
N VAL A 105 -0.99 -9.04 6.06
CA VAL A 105 -1.76 -10.16 6.62
C VAL A 105 -1.54 -10.30 8.13
N ASN A 106 -0.29 -10.18 8.61
CA ASN A 106 0.03 -10.21 10.05
C ASN A 106 -0.67 -9.06 10.80
N CYS A 107 -0.63 -7.84 10.24
CA CYS A 107 -1.31 -6.69 10.82
C CYS A 107 -2.83 -6.91 10.87
N LEU A 108 -3.43 -7.42 9.79
CA LEU A 108 -4.86 -7.69 9.75
C LEU A 108 -5.27 -8.78 10.75
N ALA A 109 -4.50 -9.86 10.86
CA ALA A 109 -4.76 -10.91 11.82
C ALA A 109 -4.74 -10.40 13.27
N ALA A 110 -3.84 -9.44 13.58
CA ALA A 110 -3.77 -8.80 14.90
C ALA A 110 -4.93 -7.83 15.16
N LEU A 111 -5.41 -7.13 14.13
CA LEU A 111 -6.46 -6.11 14.24
C LEU A 111 -7.88 -6.67 14.10
N GLN A 112 -8.03 -7.80 13.40
CA GLN A 112 -9.34 -8.38 13.09
C GLN A 112 -10.28 -8.55 14.30
N PRO A 113 -9.82 -8.95 15.51
CA PRO A 113 -10.71 -9.05 16.69
C PRO A 113 -11.33 -7.71 17.11
N GLN A 114 -10.77 -6.59 16.68
CA GLN A 114 -11.20 -5.23 17.04
C GLN A 114 -12.03 -4.57 15.93
N LEU A 115 -12.10 -5.19 14.74
CA LEU A 115 -12.87 -4.66 13.62
C LEU A 115 -14.36 -4.93 13.80
N VAL A 116 -15.15 -3.88 13.67
CA VAL A 116 -16.61 -3.91 13.81
C VAL A 116 -17.29 -3.30 12.58
N SER A 117 -18.61 -3.47 12.47
CA SER A 117 -19.41 -2.84 11.42
C SER A 117 -19.17 -1.31 11.39
N GLY A 118 -19.01 -0.76 10.20
CA GLY A 118 -18.65 0.65 9.96
C GLY A 118 -17.14 0.91 9.84
N ASN A 119 -16.28 -0.04 10.21
CA ASN A 119 -14.84 0.09 10.00
C ASN A 119 -14.46 -0.07 8.52
N ARG A 120 -13.30 0.46 8.17
CA ARG A 120 -12.71 0.36 6.84
C ARG A 120 -11.27 -0.11 6.89
N VAL A 121 -10.95 -1.08 6.05
CA VAL A 121 -9.57 -1.52 5.79
C VAL A 121 -9.14 -1.09 4.39
N VAL A 122 -7.97 -0.48 4.30
CA VAL A 122 -7.38 0.05 3.07
C VAL A 122 -6.05 -0.65 2.82
N LEU A 123 -5.92 -1.37 1.71
CA LEU A 123 -4.68 -2.03 1.32
C LEU A 123 -4.02 -1.26 0.17
N VAL A 124 -2.80 -0.78 0.40
CA VAL A 124 -2.05 -0.05 -0.63
C VAL A 124 -1.28 -1.03 -1.49
N SER A 125 -1.85 -1.32 -2.64
CA SER A 125 -1.27 -2.14 -3.70
C SER A 125 -0.41 -1.27 -4.65
N SER A 126 -0.48 -1.49 -5.96
CA SER A 126 0.19 -0.74 -7.03
C SER A 126 -0.47 -1.08 -8.35
N MET A 127 -0.40 -0.18 -9.33
CA MET A 127 -0.77 -0.52 -10.71
C MET A 127 0.10 -1.64 -11.32
N ALA A 128 1.22 -1.99 -10.67
CA ALA A 128 2.08 -3.11 -11.09
C ALA A 128 1.39 -4.48 -11.01
N HIS A 129 0.22 -4.60 -10.36
CA HIS A 129 -0.56 -5.83 -10.37
C HIS A 129 -1.38 -6.04 -11.65
N TRP A 130 -1.53 -5.02 -12.51
CA TRP A 130 -2.32 -5.13 -13.75
C TRP A 130 -1.53 -5.68 -14.94
N LEU A 131 -0.20 -5.44 -14.97
CA LEU A 131 0.65 -5.79 -16.10
C LEU A 131 1.98 -6.41 -15.64
N HIS A 132 2.52 -7.27 -16.47
CA HIS A 132 3.76 -8.01 -16.20
C HIS A 132 4.99 -7.17 -16.59
N PHE A 133 5.31 -6.16 -15.79
CA PHE A 133 6.46 -5.29 -16.04
C PHE A 133 7.79 -6.07 -15.86
N PRO A 134 8.73 -5.94 -16.81
CA PRO A 134 10.07 -6.52 -16.66
C PRO A 134 10.75 -6.04 -15.38
N ARG A 135 11.55 -6.91 -14.76
CA ARG A 135 12.28 -6.70 -13.49
C ARG A 135 11.37 -6.61 -12.24
N ALA A 136 10.07 -6.48 -12.40
CA ALA A 136 9.12 -6.34 -11.28
C ALA A 136 8.48 -7.67 -10.86
N GLU A 137 9.11 -8.82 -11.14
CA GLU A 137 8.54 -10.14 -10.88
C GLU A 137 8.12 -10.29 -9.41
N ALA A 138 9.02 -10.03 -8.47
CA ALA A 138 8.74 -10.12 -7.04
C ALA A 138 7.73 -9.05 -6.60
N TYR A 139 7.94 -7.79 -7.00
CA TYR A 139 7.08 -6.69 -6.62
C TYR A 139 5.67 -6.84 -7.21
N GLY A 140 5.57 -7.06 -8.52
CA GLY A 140 4.29 -7.27 -9.22
C GLY A 140 3.51 -8.44 -8.64
N ALA A 141 4.17 -9.59 -8.43
CA ALA A 141 3.56 -10.76 -7.82
C ALA A 141 3.05 -10.46 -6.40
N SER A 142 3.83 -9.76 -5.56
CA SER A 142 3.42 -9.40 -4.21
C SER A 142 2.19 -8.48 -4.19
N LYS A 143 2.12 -7.52 -5.13
CA LYS A 143 0.99 -6.59 -5.23
C LYS A 143 -0.24 -7.26 -5.86
N ALA A 144 -0.05 -8.22 -6.76
CA ALA A 144 -1.13 -9.06 -7.29
C ALA A 144 -1.72 -9.94 -6.17
N ALA A 145 -0.87 -10.62 -5.40
CA ALA A 145 -1.31 -11.42 -4.24
C ALA A 145 -2.09 -10.57 -3.22
N LEU A 146 -1.57 -9.38 -2.88
CA LEU A 146 -2.23 -8.46 -1.95
C LEU A 146 -3.59 -7.99 -2.48
N THR A 147 -3.68 -7.70 -3.78
CA THR A 147 -4.93 -7.27 -4.40
C THR A 147 -5.94 -8.41 -4.43
N TRP A 148 -5.53 -9.59 -4.85
CA TRP A 148 -6.39 -10.78 -4.84
C TRP A 148 -6.95 -11.08 -3.45
N PHE A 149 -6.08 -11.06 -2.45
CA PHE A 149 -6.47 -11.24 -1.05
C PHE A 149 -7.50 -10.18 -0.61
N ALA A 150 -7.26 -8.91 -0.93
CA ALA A 150 -8.17 -7.82 -0.57
C ALA A 150 -9.55 -7.95 -1.22
N GLU A 151 -9.61 -8.33 -2.51
CA GLU A 151 -10.86 -8.52 -3.24
C GLU A 151 -11.68 -9.67 -2.66
N THR A 152 -11.04 -10.81 -2.37
CA THR A 152 -11.69 -11.95 -1.75
C THR A 152 -12.19 -11.60 -0.34
N LEU A 153 -11.34 -10.92 0.46
CA LEU A 153 -11.67 -10.49 1.80
C LEU A 153 -12.87 -9.52 1.83
N ARG A 154 -13.01 -8.68 0.81
CA ARG A 154 -14.18 -7.79 0.65
C ARG A 154 -15.47 -8.56 0.62
N LEU A 155 -15.54 -9.66 -0.14
CA LEU A 155 -16.74 -10.49 -0.25
C LEU A 155 -17.14 -11.08 1.12
N ASP A 156 -16.16 -11.51 1.92
CA ASP A 156 -16.40 -12.10 3.24
C ASP A 156 -16.75 -11.05 4.32
N TRP A 157 -16.29 -9.80 4.13
CA TRP A 157 -16.43 -8.75 5.14
C TRP A 157 -17.57 -7.77 4.85
N GLU A 158 -18.03 -7.66 3.62
CA GLU A 158 -19.19 -6.84 3.24
C GLU A 158 -20.44 -7.19 4.07
N PRO A 159 -20.81 -8.48 4.24
CA PRO A 159 -21.95 -8.84 5.09
C PRO A 159 -21.78 -8.48 6.57
N LYS A 160 -20.51 -8.28 7.03
CA LYS A 160 -20.18 -7.86 8.41
C LYS A 160 -20.18 -6.33 8.54
N GLY A 161 -20.45 -5.60 7.47
CA GLY A 161 -20.41 -4.14 7.45
C GLY A 161 -19.00 -3.55 7.50
N ILE A 162 -17.95 -4.32 7.20
CA ILE A 162 -16.56 -3.87 7.16
C ILE A 162 -16.17 -3.60 5.71
N ALA A 163 -15.85 -2.35 5.40
CA ALA A 163 -15.46 -1.97 4.04
C ALA A 163 -13.99 -2.30 3.76
N VAL A 164 -13.70 -2.83 2.56
CA VAL A 164 -12.33 -3.09 2.09
C VAL A 164 -12.06 -2.25 0.84
N THR A 165 -11.01 -1.42 0.87
CA THR A 165 -10.60 -0.56 -0.24
C THR A 165 -9.20 -0.94 -0.71
N VAL A 166 -9.01 -1.12 -2.02
CA VAL A 166 -7.71 -1.27 -2.65
C VAL A 166 -7.26 0.06 -3.25
N VAL A 167 -6.06 0.49 -2.88
CA VAL A 167 -5.41 1.65 -3.48
C VAL A 167 -4.32 1.16 -4.42
N SER A 168 -4.37 1.59 -5.68
CA SER A 168 -3.41 1.22 -6.73
C SER A 168 -2.72 2.48 -7.27
N PRO A 169 -1.66 2.97 -6.60
CA PRO A 169 -0.87 4.08 -7.11
C PRO A 169 -0.11 3.70 -8.38
N GLY A 170 0.11 4.68 -9.26
CA GLY A 170 1.20 4.66 -10.22
C GLY A 170 2.52 5.08 -9.54
N PHE A 171 3.34 5.86 -10.25
CA PHE A 171 4.57 6.38 -9.68
C PHE A 171 4.29 7.60 -8.80
N VAL A 172 4.77 7.54 -7.55
CA VAL A 172 4.68 8.63 -6.58
C VAL A 172 6.10 9.00 -6.15
N ASP A 173 6.44 10.29 -6.09
CA ASP A 173 7.77 10.74 -5.67
C ASP A 173 8.01 10.48 -4.19
N THR A 174 8.54 9.32 -3.88
CA THR A 174 8.84 8.84 -2.52
C THR A 174 10.28 8.33 -2.44
N PRO A 175 10.84 8.16 -1.23
CA PRO A 175 12.14 7.51 -1.08
C PRO A 175 12.22 6.12 -1.73
N LEU A 176 11.10 5.42 -1.86
CA LEU A 176 11.04 4.11 -2.52
C LEU A 176 11.28 4.23 -4.03
N THR A 177 10.59 5.14 -4.70
CA THR A 177 10.65 5.32 -6.15
C THR A 177 11.87 6.11 -6.63
N ARG A 178 12.49 6.92 -5.76
CA ARG A 178 13.75 7.63 -6.08
C ARG A 178 14.93 6.70 -6.35
N LYS A 179 14.83 5.43 -5.99
CA LYS A 179 15.82 4.38 -6.29
C LYS A 179 15.68 3.80 -7.70
N ASN A 180 14.59 4.13 -8.40
CA ASN A 180 14.33 3.61 -9.74
C ASN A 180 15.28 4.24 -10.77
N ASP A 181 15.82 3.42 -11.65
CA ASP A 181 16.76 3.76 -12.72
C ASP A 181 16.09 3.80 -14.11
N PHE A 182 14.77 3.89 -14.14
CA PHE A 182 13.97 3.90 -15.37
C PHE A 182 12.94 5.05 -15.39
N PRO A 183 12.42 5.43 -16.58
CA PRO A 183 11.41 6.46 -16.70
C PRO A 183 10.13 6.13 -15.93
N MET A 184 9.59 7.12 -15.22
CA MET A 184 8.36 7.00 -14.41
C MET A 184 7.27 7.92 -14.97
N PRO A 185 6.59 7.51 -16.07
CA PRO A 185 5.56 8.34 -16.68
C PRO A 185 4.40 8.58 -15.71
N GLY A 186 3.90 9.80 -15.69
CA GLY A 186 2.78 10.17 -14.83
C GLY A 186 3.13 10.19 -13.34
N ARG A 187 4.42 10.37 -12.96
CA ARG A 187 4.83 10.51 -11.57
C ARG A 187 4.12 11.70 -10.92
N VAL A 188 3.53 11.48 -9.75
CA VAL A 188 2.82 12.48 -8.95
C VAL A 188 3.56 12.75 -7.64
N SER A 189 3.25 13.88 -6.99
CA SER A 189 3.77 14.20 -5.66
C SER A 189 3.13 13.32 -4.58
N VAL A 190 3.70 13.33 -3.36
CA VAL A 190 3.08 12.69 -2.18
C VAL A 190 1.76 13.39 -1.85
N GLU A 191 1.71 14.69 -1.97
CA GLU A 191 0.52 15.53 -1.71
C GLU A 191 -0.63 15.16 -2.64
N ASP A 192 -0.37 15.02 -3.94
CA ASP A 192 -1.37 14.58 -4.92
C ASP A 192 -1.87 13.16 -4.62
N ALA A 193 -0.96 12.26 -4.25
CA ALA A 193 -1.30 10.90 -3.87
C ALA A 193 -2.20 10.86 -2.62
N VAL A 194 -1.86 11.62 -1.59
CA VAL A 194 -2.65 11.79 -0.37
C VAL A 194 -4.03 12.34 -0.69
N HIS A 195 -4.10 13.40 -1.49
CA HIS A 195 -5.37 13.99 -1.92
C HIS A 195 -6.25 12.97 -2.68
N ALA A 196 -5.67 12.23 -3.63
CA ALA A 196 -6.40 11.21 -4.37
C ALA A 196 -6.96 10.10 -3.47
N ILE A 197 -6.16 9.62 -2.51
CA ILE A 197 -6.58 8.60 -1.54
C ILE A 197 -7.68 9.14 -0.65
N ARG A 198 -7.48 10.30 -0.01
CA ARG A 198 -8.45 10.93 0.88
C ARG A 198 -9.79 11.16 0.20
N ARG A 199 -9.76 11.73 -1.01
CA ARG A 199 -10.95 11.96 -1.83
C ARG A 199 -11.67 10.67 -2.22
N GLY A 200 -10.91 9.60 -2.52
CA GLY A 200 -11.49 8.29 -2.83
C GLY A 200 -12.18 7.66 -1.63
N LEU A 201 -11.52 7.72 -0.46
CA LEU A 201 -12.07 7.21 0.80
C LEU A 201 -13.32 7.96 1.23
N ALA A 202 -13.33 9.29 1.12
CA ALA A 202 -14.51 10.13 1.42
C ALA A 202 -15.71 9.80 0.53
N LYS A 203 -15.47 9.32 -0.72
CA LYS A 203 -16.51 8.86 -1.64
C LYS A 203 -16.89 7.39 -1.48
N GLY A 204 -16.35 6.70 -0.49
CA GLY A 204 -16.63 5.28 -0.25
C GLY A 204 -16.16 4.34 -1.36
N LYS A 205 -15.12 4.69 -2.13
CA LYS A 205 -14.67 3.88 -3.25
C LYS A 205 -14.00 2.58 -2.80
N ASP A 206 -14.31 1.48 -3.46
CA ASP A 206 -13.66 0.17 -3.26
C ASP A 206 -12.30 0.11 -3.95
N HIS A 207 -12.14 0.87 -5.04
CA HIS A 207 -10.88 1.00 -5.78
C HIS A 207 -10.50 2.46 -5.97
N ILE A 208 -9.26 2.79 -5.61
CA ILE A 208 -8.68 4.11 -5.78
C ILE A 208 -7.38 3.94 -6.59
N ALA A 209 -7.38 4.41 -7.85
CA ALA A 209 -6.21 4.38 -8.71
C ALA A 209 -5.90 5.79 -9.22
N PHE A 210 -4.61 6.16 -9.21
CA PHE A 210 -4.15 7.47 -9.62
C PHE A 210 -2.70 7.45 -10.16
N PRO A 211 -2.35 8.35 -11.11
CA PRO A 211 -3.23 9.34 -11.76
C PRO A 211 -4.21 8.68 -12.74
N ALA A 212 -5.36 9.30 -12.93
CA ALA A 212 -6.49 8.70 -13.66
C ALA A 212 -6.15 8.34 -15.12
N GLY A 213 -5.47 9.21 -15.86
CA GLY A 213 -5.10 8.95 -17.25
C GLY A 213 -4.16 7.75 -17.39
N PHE A 214 -3.13 7.66 -16.53
CA PHE A 214 -2.19 6.54 -16.52
C PHE A 214 -2.88 5.23 -16.09
N SER A 215 -3.75 5.31 -15.09
CA SER A 215 -4.58 4.19 -14.65
C SER A 215 -5.47 3.63 -15.77
N LEU A 216 -6.15 4.51 -16.52
CA LEU A 216 -6.97 4.11 -17.64
C LEU A 216 -6.15 3.44 -18.75
N ALA A 217 -5.00 4.03 -19.10
CA ALA A 217 -4.10 3.46 -20.11
C ALA A 217 -3.62 2.05 -19.74
N LEU A 218 -3.20 1.83 -18.48
CA LEU A 218 -2.75 0.51 -18.03
C LEU A 218 -3.90 -0.50 -17.97
N ARG A 219 -5.11 -0.09 -17.59
CA ARG A 219 -6.29 -0.96 -17.60
C ARG A 219 -6.68 -1.37 -19.02
N LEU A 220 -6.64 -0.45 -19.98
CA LEU A 220 -6.87 -0.79 -21.39
C LEU A 220 -5.82 -1.77 -21.91
N LEU A 221 -4.54 -1.55 -21.56
CA LEU A 221 -3.45 -2.48 -21.90
C LEU A 221 -3.63 -3.85 -21.27
N SER A 222 -4.07 -3.93 -20.01
CA SER A 222 -4.30 -5.22 -19.34
C SER A 222 -5.49 -5.98 -19.89
N GLY A 223 -6.40 -5.32 -20.60
CA GLY A 223 -7.52 -5.95 -21.31
C GLY A 223 -7.16 -6.49 -22.71
N LEU A 224 -5.96 -6.23 -23.23
CA LEU A 224 -5.54 -6.75 -24.52
C LEU A 224 -5.21 -8.25 -24.45
N PRO A 225 -5.32 -8.98 -25.57
CA PRO A 225 -4.84 -10.36 -25.64
C PRO A 225 -3.34 -10.47 -25.25
N ASP A 226 -2.96 -11.54 -24.54
CA ASP A 226 -1.60 -11.76 -24.00
C ASP A 226 -0.48 -11.56 -25.02
N LYS A 227 -0.68 -11.95 -26.28
CA LYS A 227 0.30 -11.77 -27.35
C LYS A 227 0.62 -10.30 -27.60
N LEU A 228 -0.41 -9.44 -27.58
CA LEU A 228 -0.25 -8.00 -27.77
C LEU A 228 0.36 -7.33 -26.54
N GLN A 229 -0.08 -7.71 -25.35
CA GLN A 229 0.55 -7.24 -24.11
C GLN A 229 2.04 -7.55 -24.11
N ARG A 230 2.43 -8.80 -24.38
CA ARG A 230 3.84 -9.21 -24.43
C ARG A 230 4.63 -8.45 -25.51
N ALA A 231 4.07 -8.22 -26.68
CA ALA A 231 4.75 -7.48 -27.74
C ALA A 231 5.06 -6.04 -27.35
N LEU A 232 4.14 -5.39 -26.62
CA LEU A 232 4.33 -4.04 -26.11
C LEU A 232 5.34 -4.00 -24.95
N LEU A 233 5.22 -4.91 -23.98
CA LEU A 233 6.07 -4.95 -22.79
C LEU A 233 7.51 -5.38 -23.11
N ARG A 234 7.74 -6.19 -24.14
CA ARG A 234 9.09 -6.56 -24.62
C ARG A 234 9.96 -5.34 -24.95
N ARG A 235 9.36 -4.23 -25.40
CA ARG A 235 10.10 -2.99 -25.67
C ARG A 235 10.66 -2.32 -24.41
N MET A 236 10.19 -2.74 -23.24
CA MET A 236 10.67 -2.26 -21.93
C MET A 236 11.80 -3.12 -21.35
N VAL A 237 12.05 -4.31 -21.94
CA VAL A 237 13.15 -5.17 -21.53
C VAL A 237 14.46 -4.51 -21.98
N ARG A 238 15.35 -4.25 -21.02
CA ARG A 238 16.70 -3.76 -21.32
C ARG A 238 17.57 -4.92 -21.81
N PRO A 239 18.44 -4.70 -22.79
CA PRO A 239 19.40 -5.72 -23.25
C PRO A 239 20.40 -6.11 -22.15
#